data_e4bf7cca74b3c1d8ccc600d15f42a3f9
#
_entry.id   e4bf7cca74b3c1d8ccc600d15f42a3f9
#
_cell.length_a   1.000
_cell.length_b   1.000
_cell.length_c   1.000
_cell.angle_alpha   90.00
_cell.angle_beta   90.00
_cell.angle_gamma   90.00
#
_symmetry.space_group_name_H-M   'P 1'
#
loop_
_entity.id
_entity.type
_entity.pdbx_description
1 polymer ?
#
loop_
_entity_poly.entity_id
_entity_poly.type
_entity_poly.pdbx_seq_one_letter_code
_entity_poly.pdbx_strand_id
1 'polypeptide(L)'
;MEKRKRTIRKLMPVSPYDSAGLEAWFSELAGQGLFVRKTGYYFANFQRKEPGSLVYKLEPCDQYRDEYEKELTEQYRLAGWEAAGDVWRKFIIFAAVR
;
A
#
# COMPACT_ATOMS: atom_id res chain seq x y z
N MET A 1 12.26 -13.24 23.49
CA MET A 1 11.42 -13.36 22.84
C MET A 1 11.40 -12.66 21.69
N GLU A 2 11.09 -13.01 20.82
CA GLU A 2 11.14 -12.42 19.75
C GLU A 2 10.18 -11.52 19.57
N LYS A 3 10.35 -10.69 18.89
CA LYS A 3 9.49 -9.83 18.70
C LYS A 3 8.88 -10.04 17.51
N ARG A 4 7.72 -10.30 17.42
CA ARG A 4 7.10 -10.41 16.29
C ARG A 4 6.64 -9.15 15.83
N LYS A 5 6.65 -8.86 14.57
CA LYS A 5 6.15 -7.68 14.05
C LYS A 5 4.72 -7.59 14.31
N ARG A 6 4.23 -6.46 14.78
CA ARG A 6 2.88 -6.31 15.06
C ARG A 6 2.15 -5.89 13.87
N THR A 7 1.07 -6.55 13.54
CA THR A 7 0.17 -6.19 12.46
C THR A 7 -1.02 -5.46 13.06
N ILE A 8 -1.29 -4.27 12.58
CA ILE A 8 -2.39 -3.48 13.07
C ILE A 8 -3.44 -3.44 11.97
N ARG A 9 -4.69 -3.77 12.35
CA ARG A 9 -5.76 -3.85 11.40
C ARG A 9 -6.72 -2.70 11.62
N LYS A 10 -7.11 -2.04 10.55
CA LYS A 10 -8.04 -0.93 10.64
C LYS A 10 -9.15 -1.08 9.63
N LEU A 11 -10.33 -0.63 9.98
CA LEU A 11 -11.45 -0.62 9.07
C LEU A 11 -11.20 0.47 8.04
N MET A 12 -11.42 0.17 6.79
CA MET A 12 -11.18 1.15 5.74
C MET A 12 -12.27 2.19 5.74
N PRO A 13 -11.91 3.47 5.65
CA PRO A 13 -12.91 4.54 5.68
C PRO A 13 -13.62 4.73 4.35
N VAL A 14 -13.10 4.15 3.29
CA VAL A 14 -13.68 4.28 1.97
C VAL A 14 -13.67 2.96 1.26
N SER A 15 -14.36 2.89 0.15
CA SER A 15 -14.43 1.69 -0.65
C SER A 15 -13.04 1.32 -1.19
N PRO A 16 -12.76 0.03 -1.39
CA PRO A 16 -11.47 -0.36 -1.99
C PRO A 16 -11.32 0.14 -3.42
N TYR A 17 -12.41 0.62 -4.03
CA TYR A 17 -12.31 1.18 -5.37
C TYR A 17 -12.06 2.69 -5.36
N ASP A 18 -12.07 3.30 -4.20
CA ASP A 18 -11.78 4.73 -4.11
C ASP A 18 -10.28 4.93 -3.96
N SER A 19 -9.56 4.86 -5.07
CA SER A 19 -8.12 4.89 -5.01
C SER A 19 -7.58 6.20 -4.45
N ALA A 20 -8.18 7.33 -4.83
CA ALA A 20 -7.70 8.61 -4.31
C ALA A 20 -7.90 8.69 -2.80
N GLY A 21 -9.02 8.22 -2.31
CA GLY A 21 -9.28 8.22 -0.88
C GLY A 21 -8.33 7.32 -0.14
N LEU A 22 -8.04 6.15 -0.71
CA LEU A 22 -7.10 5.24 -0.05
C LEU A 22 -5.68 5.78 -0.08
N GLU A 23 -5.27 6.39 -1.18
CA GLU A 23 -3.94 6.96 -1.28
C GLU A 23 -3.74 8.02 -0.20
N ALA A 24 -4.73 8.89 0.00
CA ALA A 24 -4.64 9.93 1.01
C ALA A 24 -4.61 9.32 2.41
N TRP A 25 -5.42 8.32 2.64
CA TRP A 25 -5.49 7.67 3.94
C TRP A 25 -4.18 6.98 4.29
N PHE A 26 -3.61 6.25 3.32
CA PHE A 26 -2.33 5.59 3.54
C PHE A 26 -1.24 6.60 3.86
N SER A 27 -1.22 7.73 3.16
CA SER A 27 -0.23 8.77 3.42
C SER A 27 -0.36 9.32 4.83
N GLU A 28 -1.60 9.56 5.24
CA GLU A 28 -1.84 10.08 6.56
C GLU A 28 -1.38 9.09 7.63
N LEU A 29 -1.68 7.82 7.45
CA LEU A 29 -1.30 6.82 8.43
C LEU A 29 0.21 6.59 8.47
N ALA A 30 0.88 6.71 7.33
CA ALA A 30 2.34 6.59 7.32
C ALA A 30 2.96 7.69 8.17
N GLY A 31 2.34 8.88 8.17
CA GLY A 31 2.80 9.96 9.03
C GLY A 31 2.62 9.67 10.50
N GLN A 32 1.81 8.67 10.83
CA GLN A 32 1.60 8.23 12.19
C GLN A 32 2.34 6.95 12.51
N GLY A 33 3.16 6.49 11.60
CA GLY A 33 3.95 5.29 11.83
C GLY A 33 3.28 4.00 11.40
N LEU A 34 2.17 4.09 10.65
CA LEU A 34 1.45 2.90 10.19
C LEU A 34 1.62 2.76 8.69
N PHE A 35 2.29 1.70 8.28
CA PHE A 35 2.62 1.49 6.87
C PHE A 35 1.81 0.32 6.32
N VAL A 36 1.03 0.59 5.29
CA VAL A 36 0.12 -0.41 4.75
C VAL A 36 0.88 -1.58 4.17
N ARG A 37 0.34 -2.78 4.38
CA ARG A 37 0.91 -3.98 3.81
C ARG A 37 -0.07 -4.66 2.89
N LYS A 38 -1.33 -4.70 3.25
CA LYS A 38 -2.31 -5.40 2.45
C LYS A 38 -3.69 -4.93 2.82
N THR A 39 -4.58 -4.80 1.86
CA THR A 39 -5.95 -4.45 2.19
C THR A 39 -6.90 -5.43 1.54
N GLY A 40 -7.96 -5.73 2.25
CA GLY A 40 -9.05 -6.51 1.71
C GLY A 40 -10.18 -5.59 1.33
N TYR A 41 -11.40 -6.10 1.44
CA TYR A 41 -12.56 -5.32 1.07
C TYR A 41 -12.97 -4.35 2.18
N TYR A 42 -12.84 -4.79 3.42
CA TYR A 42 -13.26 -3.96 4.56
C TYR A 42 -12.11 -3.49 5.43
N PHE A 43 -11.05 -4.26 5.53
CA PHE A 43 -9.97 -3.98 6.46
C PHE A 43 -8.64 -3.84 5.76
N ALA A 44 -7.78 -3.02 6.34
CA ALA A 44 -6.41 -2.88 5.87
C ALA A 44 -5.47 -3.25 6.99
N ASN A 45 -4.38 -3.90 6.65
CA ASN A 45 -3.37 -4.33 7.62
C ASN A 45 -2.14 -3.46 7.47
N PHE A 46 -1.62 -3.02 8.61
CA PHE A 46 -0.49 -2.09 8.64
C PHE A 46 0.59 -2.63 9.53
N GLN A 47 1.80 -2.17 9.30
CA GLN A 47 2.92 -2.49 10.12
C GLN A 47 3.42 -1.21 10.77
N ARG A 48 3.72 -1.25 12.06
CA ARG A 48 4.17 -0.04 12.76
C ARG A 48 5.66 0.15 12.57
N LYS A 49 6.05 1.34 12.19
CA LYS A 49 7.44 1.70 12.02
C LYS A 49 7.60 3.17 12.39
N GLU A 50 8.80 3.67 12.19
CA GLU A 50 9.07 5.06 12.41
C GLU A 50 8.21 5.88 11.46
N PRO A 51 7.52 6.91 11.91
CA PRO A 51 6.69 7.71 11.02
C PRO A 51 7.50 8.27 9.86
N GLY A 52 6.86 8.34 8.72
CA GLY A 52 7.51 8.85 7.53
C GLY A 52 6.56 9.62 6.66
N SER A 53 7.10 10.43 5.77
CA SER A 53 6.30 11.21 4.88
C SER A 53 6.34 10.52 3.52
N LEU A 54 5.27 9.83 3.20
CA LEU A 54 5.19 9.07 1.96
C LEU A 54 3.99 9.48 1.14
N VAL A 55 4.11 9.33 -0.17
CA VAL A 55 2.98 9.45 -1.05
C VAL A 55 2.71 8.07 -1.60
N TYR A 56 1.45 7.77 -1.83
CA TYR A 56 1.05 6.46 -2.30
C TYR A 56 0.30 6.57 -3.61
N LYS A 57 0.43 5.55 -4.43
CA LYS A 57 -0.27 5.50 -5.69
C LYS A 57 -0.78 4.10 -5.90
N LEU A 58 -2.05 3.96 -6.26
CA LEU A 58 -2.64 2.67 -6.53
C LEU A 58 -2.76 2.51 -8.03
N GLU A 59 -2.22 1.41 -8.54
CA GLU A 59 -2.30 1.12 -9.97
C GLU A 59 -3.15 -0.11 -10.19
N PRO A 60 -4.13 -0.05 -11.06
CA PRO A 60 -4.94 -1.22 -11.34
C PRO A 60 -4.05 -2.33 -11.90
N CYS A 61 -4.28 -3.53 -11.46
CA CYS A 61 -3.51 -4.66 -11.91
C CYS A 61 -4.41 -5.84 -12.10
N ASP A 62 -4.42 -6.37 -13.31
CA ASP A 62 -5.24 -7.51 -13.60
C ASP A 62 -4.50 -8.73 -13.09
N GLN A 63 -5.21 -9.56 -12.37
CA GLN A 63 -4.60 -10.71 -11.75
C GLN A 63 -3.95 -11.70 -12.69
N TYR A 64 -4.24 -11.59 -13.97
CA TYR A 64 -3.66 -12.54 -14.89
C TYR A 64 -2.30 -12.18 -15.40
N ARG A 65 -1.77 -11.09 -15.00
CA ARG A 65 -0.58 -10.68 -15.63
C ARG A 65 0.60 -10.54 -14.80
N ASP A 66 1.24 -11.65 -14.44
CA ASP A 66 2.46 -11.59 -13.65
C ASP A 66 3.53 -10.82 -14.37
N GLU A 67 3.62 -10.99 -15.67
CA GLU A 67 4.64 -10.25 -16.39
C GLU A 67 4.35 -8.78 -16.45
N TYR A 68 3.08 -8.44 -16.62
CA TYR A 68 2.69 -7.04 -16.62
C TYR A 68 3.01 -6.42 -15.26
N GLU A 69 2.73 -7.15 -14.20
CA GLU A 69 2.99 -6.66 -12.86
C GLU A 69 4.48 -6.46 -12.64
N LYS A 70 5.30 -7.37 -13.12
CA LYS A 70 6.74 -7.24 -12.97
C LYS A 70 7.27 -6.03 -13.73
N GLU A 71 6.80 -5.84 -14.94
CA GLU A 71 7.22 -4.71 -15.72
C GLU A 71 6.80 -3.41 -15.08
N LEU A 72 5.57 -3.34 -14.60
CA LEU A 72 5.05 -2.16 -13.98
C LEU A 72 5.84 -1.83 -12.72
N THR A 73 6.12 -2.85 -11.91
CA THR A 73 6.87 -2.66 -10.68
C THR A 73 8.27 -2.14 -10.99
N GLU A 74 8.89 -2.67 -12.04
CA GLU A 74 10.23 -2.24 -12.39
C GLU A 74 10.23 -0.79 -12.86
N GLN A 75 9.23 -0.40 -13.66
CA GLN A 75 9.16 0.96 -14.13
C GLN A 75 8.95 1.93 -12.98
N TYR A 76 8.10 1.56 -12.02
CA TYR A 76 7.89 2.41 -10.86
C TYR A 76 9.16 2.48 -10.01
N ARG A 77 9.86 1.35 -9.86
CA ARG A 77 11.07 1.35 -9.07
C ARG A 77 12.11 2.30 -9.65
N LEU A 78 12.23 2.31 -10.98
CA LEU A 78 13.18 3.19 -11.64
C LEU A 78 12.80 4.65 -11.46
N ALA A 79 11.55 4.92 -11.23
CA ALA A 79 11.08 6.29 -11.01
C ALA A 79 11.07 6.67 -9.54
N GLY A 80 11.58 5.81 -8.66
CA GLY A 80 11.69 6.15 -7.25
C GLY A 80 10.57 5.63 -6.37
N TRP A 81 9.74 4.73 -6.90
CA TRP A 81 8.65 4.16 -6.13
C TRP A 81 8.95 2.73 -5.76
N GLU A 82 8.36 2.28 -4.66
CA GLU A 82 8.51 0.91 -4.23
C GLU A 82 7.15 0.28 -4.08
N ALA A 83 7.04 -1.00 -4.41
CA ALA A 83 5.82 -1.72 -4.22
C ALA A 83 5.62 -1.94 -2.73
N ALA A 84 4.47 -1.54 -2.21
CA ALA A 84 4.21 -1.61 -0.78
C ALA A 84 3.17 -2.66 -0.42
N GLY A 85 2.42 -3.14 -1.39
CA GLY A 85 1.39 -4.14 -1.10
C GLY A 85 0.34 -4.12 -2.18
N ASP A 86 -0.84 -4.63 -1.84
CA ASP A 86 -1.93 -4.66 -2.80
C ASP A 86 -3.25 -4.36 -2.12
N VAL A 87 -4.21 -3.90 -2.91
CA VAL A 87 -5.55 -3.65 -2.44
C VAL A 87 -6.44 -4.68 -3.06
N TRP A 88 -6.88 -5.64 -2.25
CA TRP A 88 -7.86 -6.64 -2.64
C TRP A 88 -7.48 -7.32 -3.95
N ARG A 89 -6.17 -7.41 -4.21
CA ARG A 89 -5.65 -8.04 -5.42
C ARG A 89 -6.13 -7.38 -6.70
N LYS A 90 -6.65 -6.15 -6.62
CA LYS A 90 -7.09 -5.42 -7.79
C LYS A 90 -6.17 -4.28 -8.14
N PHE A 91 -5.42 -3.80 -7.14
CA PHE A 91 -4.50 -2.70 -7.33
C PHE A 91 -3.19 -3.00 -6.65
N ILE A 92 -2.11 -2.53 -7.24
CA ILE A 92 -0.80 -2.60 -6.58
C ILE A 92 -0.60 -1.26 -5.90
N ILE A 93 -0.11 -1.29 -4.67
CA ILE A 93 0.17 -0.08 -3.93
C ILE A 93 1.63 0.27 -4.09
N PHE A 94 1.91 1.46 -4.57
CA PHE A 94 3.27 1.95 -4.67
C PHE A 94 3.46 3.12 -3.72
N ALA A 95 4.65 3.25 -3.16
CA ALA A 95 4.97 4.30 -2.21
C ALA A 95 6.27 4.96 -2.59
N ALA A 96 6.37 6.26 -2.35
CA ALA A 96 7.60 6.99 -2.58
C ALA A 96 7.76 8.02 -1.48
N VAL A 97 8.99 8.39 -1.18
CA VAL A 97 9.27 9.40 -0.17
C VAL A 97 8.85 10.75 -0.73
N ARG A 98 8.12 11.48 0.08
CA ARG A 98 7.62 12.77 -0.34
C ARG A 98 8.72 13.80 -0.49
#